data_f25d9d4fa9f86ffa04dabfdd88b97307
#
_entry.id   f25d9d4fa9f86ffa04dabfdd88b97307
#
_cell.length_a   1.000
_cell.length_b   1.000
_cell.length_c   1.000
_cell.angle_alpha   90.00
_cell.angle_beta   90.00
_cell.angle_gamma   90.00
#
_symmetry.space_group_name_H-M   'P 1'
#
loop_
_entity.id
_entity.type
_entity.pdbx_description
1 polymer ?
#
loop_
_entity_poly.entity_id
_entity_poly.type
_entity_poly.pdbx_seq_one_letter_code
_entity_poly.pdbx_strand_id
1 'polypeptide(L)'
;MLFDDQNPPDKRDLVEGKLVQLGMRVAELGSNVVFDFGFWGQDERSALRWIAHAVGARSQVVYLPIDHEEQRRRVTNRFATTPHRTFRMSDVELEQWRAQFQPPDEEELRGSQIPPVPPEHATWSEWASQRWPSLPDQYASTSS
;
A
#
# COMPACT_ATOMS: atom_id res chain seq x y z
N MET A 1 -8.44 9.69 10.90
CA MET A 1 -8.19 8.63 11.88
C MET A 1 -8.81 7.33 11.42
N LEU A 2 -8.05 6.28 11.45
CA LEU A 2 -8.46 5.02 10.82
C LEU A 2 -9.19 4.08 11.77
N PHE A 3 -8.99 4.26 13.08
CA PHE A 3 -9.59 3.38 14.08
C PHE A 3 -10.14 4.21 15.22
N ASP A 4 -11.45 4.30 15.23
CA ASP A 4 -12.22 4.68 16.40
C ASP A 4 -12.62 3.39 17.10
N ASP A 5 -12.72 3.39 18.42
CA ASP A 5 -13.18 2.22 19.19
C ASP A 5 -14.54 1.69 18.74
N GLN A 6 -15.26 2.51 17.99
CA GLN A 6 -16.57 2.15 17.45
C GLN A 6 -16.53 1.69 15.98
N ASN A 7 -15.36 1.77 15.33
CA ASN A 7 -15.22 1.42 13.92
C ASN A 7 -14.10 0.40 13.78
N PRO A 8 -14.44 -0.89 13.62
CA PRO A 8 -13.41 -1.91 13.46
C PRO A 8 -12.56 -1.65 12.22
N PRO A 9 -11.32 -2.15 12.19
CA PRO A 9 -10.48 -2.04 11.00
C PRO A 9 -11.21 -2.54 9.78
N ASP A 10 -11.02 -1.86 8.66
CA ASP A 10 -11.57 -2.30 7.40
C ASP A 10 -11.07 -3.73 7.12
N LYS A 11 -11.98 -4.57 6.68
CA LYS A 11 -11.67 -5.93 6.28
C LYS A 11 -10.53 -5.99 5.27
N ARG A 12 -10.49 -5.01 4.37
CA ARG A 12 -9.45 -4.86 3.38
C ARG A 12 -8.07 -4.68 4.03
N ASP A 13 -7.98 -3.81 5.02
CA ASP A 13 -6.71 -3.54 5.71
C ASP A 13 -6.19 -4.79 6.43
N LEU A 14 -7.08 -5.58 6.99
CA LEU A 14 -6.71 -6.84 7.63
C LEU A 14 -6.20 -7.87 6.62
N VAL A 15 -6.83 -7.98 5.46
CA VAL A 15 -6.39 -8.88 4.39
C VAL A 15 -5.06 -8.41 3.81
N GLU A 16 -4.93 -7.13 3.53
CA GLU A 16 -3.66 -6.58 3.02
C GLU A 16 -2.51 -6.84 3.99
N GLY A 17 -2.72 -6.64 5.30
CA GLY A 17 -1.70 -6.91 6.30
C GLY A 17 -1.25 -8.37 6.31
N LYS A 18 -2.18 -9.31 6.16
CA LYS A 18 -1.84 -10.73 6.06
C LYS A 18 -1.07 -11.05 4.77
N LEU A 19 -1.45 -10.43 3.66
CA LEU A 19 -0.75 -10.62 2.39
C LEU A 19 0.66 -10.02 2.43
N VAL A 20 0.83 -8.87 3.08
CA VAL A 20 2.15 -8.27 3.29
C VAL A 20 3.02 -9.20 4.14
N GLN A 21 2.49 -9.73 5.23
CA GLN A 21 3.22 -10.67 6.08
C GLN A 21 3.68 -11.90 5.29
N LEU A 22 2.78 -12.51 4.53
CA LEU A 22 3.09 -13.67 3.70
C LEU A 22 4.14 -13.35 2.65
N GLY A 23 3.95 -12.25 1.93
CA GLY A 23 4.88 -11.83 0.87
C GLY A 23 6.28 -11.51 1.40
N MET A 24 6.38 -10.88 2.55
CA MET A 24 7.69 -10.60 3.17
C MET A 24 8.38 -11.87 3.61
N ARG A 25 7.62 -12.86 4.09
CA ARG A 25 8.19 -14.17 4.41
C ARG A 25 8.70 -14.88 3.16
N VAL A 26 7.97 -14.83 2.07
CA VAL A 26 8.39 -15.39 0.78
C VAL A 26 9.68 -14.70 0.28
N ALA A 27 9.74 -13.37 0.37
CA ALA A 27 10.94 -12.62 0.01
C ALA A 27 12.13 -12.96 0.89
N GLU A 28 11.93 -13.11 2.18
CA GLU A 28 12.96 -13.52 3.13
C GLU A 28 13.54 -14.89 2.78
N LEU A 29 12.72 -15.78 2.23
CA LEU A 29 13.13 -17.10 1.78
C LEU A 29 13.79 -17.10 0.39
N GLY A 30 13.97 -15.95 -0.22
CA GLY A 30 14.74 -15.80 -1.45
C GLY A 30 13.92 -15.75 -2.74
N SER A 31 12.60 -15.71 -2.66
CA SER A 31 11.74 -15.61 -3.84
C SER A 31 11.32 -14.18 -4.12
N ASN A 32 11.02 -13.88 -5.37
CA ASN A 32 10.51 -12.58 -5.76
C ASN A 32 9.03 -12.46 -5.44
N VAL A 33 8.61 -11.28 -5.05
CA VAL A 33 7.21 -10.98 -4.71
C VAL A 33 6.81 -9.70 -5.40
N VAL A 34 5.59 -9.66 -5.91
CA VAL A 34 4.97 -8.45 -6.44
C VAL A 34 3.73 -8.16 -5.60
N PHE A 35 3.69 -6.99 -5.00
CA PHE A 35 2.48 -6.50 -4.33
C PHE A 35 1.75 -5.57 -5.30
N ASP A 36 0.58 -5.99 -5.71
CA ASP A 36 -0.29 -5.22 -6.61
C ASP A 36 -1.54 -4.80 -5.83
N PHE A 37 -1.35 -3.83 -4.95
CA PHE A 37 -2.41 -3.22 -4.17
C PHE A 37 -2.59 -1.76 -4.58
N GLY A 38 -3.63 -1.12 -4.07
CA GLY A 38 -3.77 0.31 -4.22
C GLY A 38 -2.92 1.06 -3.22
N PHE A 39 -1.62 1.17 -3.47
CA PHE A 39 -0.69 1.93 -2.63
C PHE A 39 -0.74 3.41 -3.01
N TRP A 40 -1.73 4.08 -2.51
CA TRP A 40 -2.07 5.45 -2.89
C TRP A 40 -1.15 6.51 -2.31
N GLY A 41 -0.63 6.23 -1.11
CA GLY A 41 0.21 7.16 -0.38
C GLY A 41 1.69 6.80 -0.44
N GLN A 42 2.54 7.83 -0.43
CA GLN A 42 3.98 7.65 -0.35
C GLN A 42 4.38 6.92 0.93
N ASP A 43 3.68 7.17 2.03
CA ASP A 43 3.99 6.53 3.32
C ASP A 43 3.77 5.03 3.28
N GLU A 44 2.69 4.56 2.62
CA GLU A 44 2.43 3.14 2.45
C GLU A 44 3.58 2.46 1.70
N ARG A 45 3.99 3.05 0.60
CA ARG A 45 5.09 2.54 -0.22
C ARG A 45 6.42 2.58 0.54
N SER A 46 6.67 3.67 1.27
CA SER A 46 7.87 3.81 2.08
C SER A 46 7.95 2.78 3.20
N ALA A 47 6.84 2.52 3.89
CA ALA A 47 6.76 1.48 4.92
C ALA A 47 7.09 0.11 4.34
N LEU A 48 6.55 -0.24 3.19
CA LEU A 48 6.82 -1.53 2.55
C LEU A 48 8.27 -1.65 2.09
N ARG A 49 8.84 -0.58 1.55
CA ARG A 49 10.25 -0.55 1.19
C ARG A 49 11.14 -0.78 2.41
N TRP A 50 10.78 -0.14 3.52
CA TRP A 50 11.52 -0.29 4.77
C TRP A 50 11.44 -1.72 5.31
N ILE A 51 10.24 -2.33 5.31
CA ILE A 51 10.05 -3.71 5.77
C ILE A 51 10.80 -4.69 4.86
N ALA A 52 10.74 -4.49 3.55
CA ALA A 52 11.48 -5.32 2.60
C ALA A 52 12.98 -5.29 2.91
N HIS A 53 13.52 -4.10 3.16
CA HIS A 53 14.92 -3.95 3.54
C HIS A 53 15.23 -4.66 4.87
N ALA A 54 14.31 -4.58 5.83
CA ALA A 54 14.48 -5.23 7.14
C ALA A 54 14.57 -6.77 7.02
N VAL A 55 13.91 -7.36 6.03
CA VAL A 55 14.00 -8.82 5.78
C VAL A 55 15.11 -9.17 4.78
N GLY A 56 15.96 -8.23 4.42
CA GLY A 56 17.09 -8.45 3.51
C GLY A 56 16.75 -8.46 2.03
N ALA A 57 15.56 -7.97 1.66
CA ALA A 57 15.12 -7.93 0.28
C ALA A 57 15.35 -6.54 -0.33
N ARG A 58 15.56 -6.51 -1.63
CA ARG A 58 15.54 -5.26 -2.40
C ARG A 58 14.12 -4.97 -2.84
N SER A 59 13.76 -3.71 -2.86
CA SER A 59 12.43 -3.28 -3.29
C SER A 59 12.52 -2.34 -4.48
N GLN A 60 11.50 -2.38 -5.31
CA GLN A 60 11.35 -1.46 -6.43
C GLN A 60 9.90 -1.05 -6.53
N VAL A 61 9.66 0.24 -6.64
CA VAL A 61 8.33 0.77 -6.93
C VAL A 61 8.17 0.81 -8.45
N VAL A 62 7.07 0.24 -8.94
CA VAL A 62 6.68 0.30 -10.34
C VAL A 62 5.41 1.12 -10.43
N TYR A 63 5.42 2.16 -11.24
CA TYR A 63 4.28 3.03 -11.45
C TYR A 63 3.73 2.81 -12.84
N LEU A 64 2.45 2.49 -12.91
CA LEU A 64 1.73 2.30 -14.18
C LEU A 64 0.78 3.48 -14.36
N PRO A 65 1.25 4.57 -14.97
CA PRO A 65 0.40 5.74 -15.14
C PRO A 65 -0.74 5.43 -16.10
N ILE A 66 -1.92 5.93 -15.74
CA ILE A 66 -3.13 5.78 -16.53
C ILE A 66 -3.82 7.13 -16.60
N ASP A 67 -4.22 7.57 -17.79
CA ASP A 67 -4.93 8.82 -17.90
C ASP A 67 -6.36 8.72 -17.36
N HIS A 68 -6.97 9.88 -17.11
CA HIS A 68 -8.26 9.97 -16.46
C HIS A 68 -9.38 9.30 -17.28
N GLU A 69 -9.35 9.48 -18.58
CA GLU A 69 -10.35 8.94 -19.50
C GLU A 69 -10.26 7.43 -19.60
N GLU A 70 -9.06 6.91 -19.69
CA GLU A 70 -8.81 5.45 -19.71
C GLU A 70 -9.24 4.81 -18.40
N GLN A 71 -8.99 5.46 -17.26
CA GLN A 71 -9.42 4.97 -15.96
C GLN A 71 -10.95 4.89 -15.87
N ARG A 72 -11.64 5.93 -16.32
CA ARG A 72 -13.10 5.95 -16.40
C ARG A 72 -13.63 4.80 -17.27
N ARG A 73 -13.05 4.63 -18.43
CA ARG A 73 -13.44 3.59 -19.38
C ARG A 73 -13.28 2.21 -18.75
N ARG A 74 -12.19 1.96 -18.06
CA ARG A 74 -11.93 0.66 -17.42
C ARG A 74 -12.90 0.39 -16.27
N VAL A 75 -13.20 1.39 -15.45
CA VAL A 75 -14.15 1.24 -14.35
C VAL A 75 -15.55 0.97 -14.89
N THR A 76 -15.99 1.72 -15.89
CA THR A 76 -17.30 1.52 -16.55
C THR A 76 -17.41 0.12 -17.16
N ASN A 77 -16.37 -0.30 -17.88
CA ASN A 77 -16.34 -1.60 -18.53
C ASN A 77 -16.39 -2.74 -17.51
N ARG A 78 -15.63 -2.60 -16.42
CA ARG A 78 -15.64 -3.59 -15.34
C ARG A 78 -17.00 -3.72 -14.70
N PHE A 79 -17.68 -2.60 -14.46
CA PHE A 79 -19.03 -2.59 -13.92
C PHE A 79 -20.03 -3.26 -14.89
N ALA A 80 -19.90 -3.01 -16.20
CA ALA A 80 -20.77 -3.63 -17.21
C ALA A 80 -20.57 -5.13 -17.33
N THR A 81 -19.32 -5.61 -17.16
CA THR A 81 -19.00 -7.04 -17.31
C THR A 81 -19.17 -7.85 -16.02
N THR A 82 -18.96 -7.24 -14.87
CA THR A 82 -19.08 -7.91 -13.56
C THR A 82 -19.81 -7.02 -12.54
N PRO A 83 -21.08 -6.67 -12.77
CA PRO A 83 -21.79 -5.71 -11.92
C PRO A 83 -21.98 -6.19 -10.48
N HIS A 84 -22.00 -7.50 -10.26
CA HIS A 84 -22.15 -8.10 -8.93
C HIS A 84 -20.86 -8.18 -8.13
N ARG A 85 -19.70 -7.91 -8.74
CA ARG A 85 -18.38 -7.94 -8.09
C ARG A 85 -17.73 -6.58 -8.00
N THR A 86 -18.34 -5.56 -8.57
CA THR A 86 -17.75 -4.23 -8.72
C THR A 86 -18.72 -3.19 -8.23
N PHE A 87 -18.25 -2.23 -7.42
CA PHE A 87 -19.05 -1.09 -7.04
C PHE A 87 -19.09 -0.07 -8.19
N ARG A 88 -20.28 0.49 -8.41
CA ARG A 88 -20.39 1.61 -9.34
C ARG A 88 -19.82 2.85 -8.68
N MET A 89 -18.77 3.39 -9.26
CA MET A 89 -18.18 4.65 -8.81
C MET A 89 -18.73 5.80 -9.66
N SER A 90 -19.16 6.85 -8.99
CA SER A 90 -19.50 8.11 -9.65
C SER A 90 -18.22 8.82 -10.10
N ASP A 91 -18.34 9.74 -11.05
CA ASP A 91 -17.19 10.55 -11.50
C ASP A 91 -16.59 11.37 -10.33
N VAL A 92 -17.44 11.84 -9.42
CA VAL A 92 -17.00 12.59 -8.23
C VAL A 92 -16.15 11.71 -7.31
N GLU A 93 -16.59 10.49 -7.05
CA GLU A 93 -15.83 9.53 -6.25
C GLU A 93 -14.49 9.20 -6.89
N LEU A 94 -14.47 9.01 -8.21
CA LEU A 94 -13.25 8.74 -8.94
C LEU A 94 -12.25 9.89 -8.84
N GLU A 95 -12.73 11.13 -8.96
CA GLU A 95 -11.89 12.32 -8.80
C GLU A 95 -11.37 12.48 -7.38
N GLN A 96 -12.20 12.21 -6.39
CA GLN A 96 -11.79 12.22 -4.98
C GLN A 96 -10.67 11.20 -4.72
N TRP A 97 -10.78 10.03 -5.27
CA TRP A 97 -9.76 9.00 -5.14
C TRP A 97 -8.46 9.42 -5.83
N ARG A 98 -8.55 10.00 -7.03
CA ARG A 98 -7.37 10.51 -7.74
C ARG A 98 -6.69 11.63 -6.95
N ALA A 99 -7.45 12.48 -6.27
CA ALA A 99 -6.89 13.55 -5.45
C ALA A 99 -6.14 13.03 -4.24
N GLN A 100 -6.48 11.85 -3.73
CA GLN A 100 -5.78 11.20 -2.62
C GLN A 100 -4.52 10.47 -3.06
N PHE A 101 -4.39 10.19 -4.35
CA PHE A 101 -3.25 9.48 -4.88
C PHE A 101 -2.02 10.40 -4.95
N GLN A 102 -0.91 9.93 -4.37
CA GLN A 102 0.38 10.60 -4.41
C GLN A 102 1.27 9.85 -5.40
N PRO A 103 1.45 10.36 -6.63
CA PRO A 103 2.30 9.68 -7.60
C PRO A 103 3.73 9.52 -7.08
N PRO A 104 4.38 8.38 -7.33
CA PRO A 104 5.80 8.25 -7.01
C PRO A 104 6.62 9.26 -7.79
N ASP A 105 7.56 9.91 -7.11
CA ASP A 105 8.52 10.79 -7.77
C ASP A 105 9.73 9.99 -8.31
N GLU A 106 10.63 10.68 -8.98
CA GLU A 106 11.81 10.05 -9.56
C GLU A 106 12.71 9.41 -8.52
N GLU A 107 12.82 10.02 -7.35
CA GLU A 107 13.65 9.52 -6.25
C GLU A 107 13.11 8.19 -5.75
N GLU A 108 11.80 8.11 -5.55
CA GLU A 108 11.14 6.88 -5.12
C GLU A 108 11.27 5.77 -6.16
N LEU A 109 11.09 6.11 -7.44
CA LEU A 109 11.18 5.14 -8.54
C LEU A 109 12.61 4.63 -8.75
N ARG A 110 13.63 5.43 -8.44
CA ARG A 110 15.02 5.02 -8.48
C ARG A 110 15.45 4.17 -7.29
N GLY A 111 14.58 4.04 -6.28
CA GLY A 111 14.93 3.33 -5.05
C GLY A 111 15.88 4.11 -4.15
N SER A 112 15.78 5.44 -4.16
CA SER A 112 16.56 6.31 -3.29
C SER A 112 16.25 6.08 -1.82
N GLN A 113 16.95 6.78 -0.95
CA GLN A 113 16.78 6.66 0.50
C GLN A 113 15.31 6.80 0.91
N ILE A 114 14.86 5.90 1.78
CA ILE A 114 13.50 5.94 2.31
C ILE A 114 13.36 7.18 3.18
N PRO A 115 12.30 7.99 3.00
CA PRO A 115 12.08 9.17 3.83
C PRO A 115 11.93 8.80 5.31
N PRO A 116 12.18 9.75 6.22
CA PRO A 116 11.89 9.50 7.64
C PRO A 116 10.40 9.24 7.86
N VAL A 117 10.10 8.41 8.86
CA VAL A 117 8.71 8.14 9.26
C VAL A 117 8.03 9.44 9.73
N PRO A 118 6.70 9.57 9.53
CA PRO A 118 5.97 10.73 10.05
C PRO A 118 6.17 10.92 11.56
N PRO A 119 6.17 12.17 12.05
CA PRO A 119 6.58 12.48 13.43
C PRO A 119 5.72 11.85 14.53
N GLU A 120 4.52 11.43 14.22
CA GLU A 120 3.62 10.75 15.16
C GLU A 120 4.04 9.30 15.45
N HIS A 121 4.98 8.78 14.69
CA HIS A 121 5.43 7.39 14.79
C HIS A 121 6.93 7.33 15.06
N ALA A 122 7.35 6.34 15.82
CA ALA A 122 8.77 6.14 16.12
C ALA A 122 9.50 5.42 14.99
N THR A 123 8.84 4.49 14.32
CA THR A 123 9.44 3.67 13.26
C THR A 123 8.44 3.39 12.13
N TRP A 124 8.95 3.03 10.98
CA TRP A 124 8.10 2.56 9.87
C TRP A 124 7.36 1.27 10.22
N SER A 125 7.92 0.45 11.09
CA SER A 125 7.25 -0.76 11.58
C SER A 125 6.00 -0.41 12.39
N GLU A 126 6.11 0.56 13.27
CA GLU A 126 4.96 1.08 14.03
C GLU A 126 3.90 1.66 13.11
N TRP A 127 4.31 2.48 12.15
CA TRP A 127 3.39 3.05 11.15
C TRP A 127 2.65 1.95 10.40
N ALA A 128 3.39 0.93 9.94
CA ALA A 128 2.82 -0.21 9.21
C ALA A 128 1.83 -1.01 10.05
N SER A 129 2.13 -1.23 11.33
CA SER A 129 1.25 -1.96 12.24
C SER A 129 -0.08 -1.23 12.47
N GLN A 130 -0.06 0.08 12.46
CA GLN A 130 -1.29 0.88 12.56
C GLN A 130 -2.07 0.89 11.25
N ARG A 131 -1.37 0.97 10.12
CA ARG A 131 -2.01 0.95 8.81
C ARG A 131 -2.60 -0.42 8.47
N TRP A 132 -1.89 -1.48 8.84
CA TRP A 132 -2.29 -2.87 8.62
C TRP A 132 -2.32 -3.60 9.96
N PRO A 133 -3.45 -3.56 10.71
CA PRO A 133 -3.49 -4.10 12.08
C PRO A 133 -3.22 -5.59 12.19
N SER A 134 -3.37 -6.33 11.10
CA SER A 134 -3.07 -7.77 11.06
C SER A 134 -1.59 -8.08 10.81
N LEU A 135 -0.77 -7.05 10.53
CA LEU A 135 0.66 -7.22 10.32
C LEU A 135 1.36 -7.21 11.68
N PRO A 136 2.11 -8.28 12.04
CA PRO A 136 2.81 -8.30 13.32
C PRO A 136 3.91 -7.25 13.41
N ASP A 137 4.12 -6.70 14.59
CA ASP A 137 5.19 -5.74 14.87
C ASP A 137 6.54 -6.46 15.09
N GLN A 138 6.85 -7.40 14.21
CA GLN A 138 8.08 -8.20 14.31
C GLN A 138 9.31 -7.50 13.72
N TYR A 139 9.10 -6.38 13.03
CA TYR A 139 10.17 -5.67 12.34
C TYR A 139 10.75 -4.51 13.18
N ALA A 140 10.17 -4.24 14.35
CA ALA A 140 10.61 -3.16 15.22
C ALA A 140 12.01 -3.36 15.77
N SER A 141 12.46 -4.61 15.86
CA SER A 141 13.72 -5.00 16.50
C SER A 141 14.93 -4.98 15.58
N THR A 142 14.76 -4.67 14.31
CA THR A 142 15.87 -4.63 13.35
C THR A 142 16.54 -3.25 13.30
N SER A 143 16.79 -2.68 14.47
CA SER A 143 17.64 -1.51 14.55
C SER A 143 19.05 -1.92 14.89
N SER A 144 19.90 -1.86 13.92
CA SER A 144 21.33 -1.61 14.10
C SER A 144 21.99 -1.42 12.77
#